data_f3b032fcc8e87024ce4952b8e8697060
#
_entry.id   f3b032fcc8e87024ce4952b8e8697060
#
_cell.length_a   1.000
_cell.length_b   1.000
_cell.length_c   1.000
_cell.angle_alpha   90.00
_cell.angle_beta   90.00
_cell.angle_gamma   90.00
#
_symmetry.space_group_name_H-M   'P 1'
#
loop_
_entity.id
_entity.type
_entity.pdbx_description
1 polymer ?
#
loop_
_entity_poly.entity_id
_entity_poly.type
_entity_poly.pdbx_seq_one_letter_code
_entity_poly.pdbx_strand_id
1 'polypeptide(L)'
;MAHRTVGAGQSIALTGTATTSTAFKVQSNVLRIVASGADAYVAIGTDPVATTTDFLVSSGEPESLAMLKMSQRVIGITTGTTTVLEAPEGTQMPFNLGDRVTLDYEGDSTNDSNYTTLINDTKVIGKSRSAGVGGDFEEKITVEANTAGVSTAFTPTGNATLFMSNKVSVISPNSDASSVVQIQQVQTTGSA
;
A
#
# COMPACT_ATOMS: atom_id res chain seq x y z
N MET A 1 -4.88 3.44 -26.42
CA MET A 1 -3.91 3.88 -25.37
C MET A 1 -2.98 2.69 -25.11
N ALA A 2 -1.67 2.87 -25.20
CA ALA A 2 -0.74 1.77 -24.89
C ALA A 2 -0.44 1.77 -23.38
N HIS A 3 -0.37 0.58 -22.80
CA HIS A 3 -0.03 0.38 -21.40
C HIS A 3 1.38 -0.21 -21.29
N ARG A 4 2.23 0.40 -20.49
CA ARG A 4 3.52 -0.17 -20.10
C ARG A 4 3.35 -0.82 -18.73
N THR A 5 3.70 -2.10 -18.62
CA THR A 5 3.71 -2.79 -17.32
C THR A 5 4.84 -2.26 -16.44
N VAL A 6 4.58 -2.11 -15.16
CA VAL A 6 5.56 -1.72 -14.12
C VAL A 6 5.40 -2.62 -12.91
N GLY A 7 6.53 -3.03 -12.33
CA GLY A 7 6.55 -3.96 -11.21
C GLY A 7 6.06 -5.38 -11.54
N ALA A 8 5.98 -6.21 -10.53
CA ALA A 8 5.47 -7.57 -10.64
C ALA A 8 3.94 -7.58 -10.65
N GLY A 9 3.37 -8.41 -11.54
CA GLY A 9 1.94 -8.71 -11.52
C GLY A 9 1.58 -9.69 -10.41
N GLN A 10 0.31 -9.72 -10.06
CA GLN A 10 -0.25 -10.70 -9.12
C GLN A 10 -1.40 -11.46 -9.78
N SER A 11 -1.55 -12.72 -9.41
CA SER A 11 -2.67 -13.56 -9.78
C SER A 11 -3.39 -14.00 -8.51
N ILE A 12 -4.69 -13.78 -8.45
CA ILE A 12 -5.53 -14.13 -7.30
C ILE A 12 -6.55 -15.15 -7.75
N ALA A 13 -6.71 -16.23 -6.98
CA ALA A 13 -7.81 -17.16 -7.18
C ALA A 13 -9.15 -16.44 -6.98
N LEU A 14 -10.06 -16.60 -7.92
CA LEU A 14 -11.40 -16.04 -7.88
C LEU A 14 -12.34 -17.08 -7.26
N THR A 15 -12.92 -16.75 -6.12
CA THR A 15 -13.77 -17.67 -5.35
C THR A 15 -15.08 -17.01 -4.93
N GLY A 16 -16.03 -17.79 -4.42
CA GLY A 16 -17.29 -17.30 -3.82
C GLY A 16 -17.12 -16.54 -2.50
N THR A 17 -15.89 -16.44 -1.98
CA THR A 17 -15.53 -15.62 -0.83
C THR A 17 -14.46 -14.62 -1.23
N ALA A 18 -14.46 -13.44 -0.61
CA ALA A 18 -13.49 -12.39 -0.93
C ALA A 18 -12.06 -12.88 -0.70
N THR A 19 -11.22 -12.74 -1.73
CA THR A 19 -9.79 -13.06 -1.71
C THR A 19 -9.00 -11.78 -2.00
N THR A 20 -7.93 -11.52 -1.25
CA THR A 20 -7.20 -10.26 -1.34
C THR A 20 -5.74 -10.50 -1.77
N SER A 21 -5.23 -9.61 -2.63
CA SER A 21 -3.83 -9.58 -3.07
C SER A 21 -2.88 -9.27 -1.91
N THR A 22 -1.59 -9.51 -2.11
CA THR A 22 -0.57 -8.82 -1.31
C THR A 22 -0.55 -7.33 -1.65
N ALA A 23 0.02 -6.51 -0.76
CA ALA A 23 0.16 -5.09 -1.00
C ALA A 23 1.06 -4.81 -2.22
N PHE A 24 0.69 -3.83 -3.04
CA PHE A 24 1.49 -3.38 -4.16
C PHE A 24 2.54 -2.36 -3.69
N LYS A 25 3.81 -2.55 -4.08
CA LYS A 25 4.77 -1.43 -4.10
C LYS A 25 4.31 -0.45 -5.17
N VAL A 26 3.88 0.73 -4.78
CA VAL A 26 3.19 1.67 -5.67
C VAL A 26 4.17 2.34 -6.63
N GLN A 27 4.30 1.77 -7.83
CA GLN A 27 5.10 2.32 -8.94
C GLN A 27 4.22 3.08 -9.94
N SER A 28 2.91 2.80 -9.95
CA SER A 28 1.91 3.46 -10.79
C SER A 28 0.62 3.67 -9.99
N ASN A 29 -0.19 4.62 -10.41
CA ASN A 29 -1.54 4.85 -9.88
C ASN A 29 -2.65 4.15 -10.68
N VAL A 30 -2.29 3.29 -11.65
CA VAL A 30 -3.24 2.55 -12.48
C VAL A 30 -2.95 1.06 -12.39
N LEU A 31 -4.00 0.30 -12.12
CA LEU A 31 -4.01 -1.16 -12.19
C LEU A 31 -4.78 -1.60 -13.43
N ARG A 32 -4.18 -2.48 -14.22
CA ARG A 32 -4.87 -3.26 -15.23
C ARG A 32 -5.30 -4.58 -14.60
N ILE A 33 -6.59 -4.86 -14.66
CA ILE A 33 -7.22 -6.04 -14.06
C ILE A 33 -7.91 -6.84 -15.15
N VAL A 34 -7.72 -8.15 -15.15
CA VAL A 34 -8.38 -9.08 -16.08
C VAL A 34 -8.91 -10.27 -15.29
N ALA A 35 -10.20 -10.50 -15.34
CA ALA A 35 -10.82 -11.71 -14.83
C ALA A 35 -10.78 -12.81 -15.90
N SER A 36 -10.61 -14.05 -15.51
CA SER A 36 -10.61 -15.23 -16.39
C SER A 36 -11.38 -16.36 -15.74
N GLY A 37 -12.25 -17.01 -16.48
CA GLY A 37 -13.12 -18.10 -16.05
C GLY A 37 -14.48 -17.64 -15.54
N ALA A 38 -14.56 -16.52 -14.83
CA ALA A 38 -15.81 -15.91 -14.37
C ALA A 38 -15.67 -14.40 -14.23
N ASP A 39 -16.78 -13.68 -14.14
CA ASP A 39 -16.84 -12.27 -13.82
C ASP A 39 -16.38 -12.04 -12.36
N ALA A 40 -15.68 -10.94 -12.11
CA ALA A 40 -15.15 -10.59 -10.80
C ALA A 40 -15.70 -9.24 -10.30
N TYR A 41 -16.13 -9.19 -9.06
CA TYR A 41 -16.34 -7.92 -8.34
C TYR A 41 -15.06 -7.53 -7.63
N VAL A 42 -14.66 -6.27 -7.74
CA VAL A 42 -13.33 -5.79 -7.36
C VAL A 42 -13.43 -4.59 -6.43
N ALA A 43 -12.76 -4.65 -5.30
CA ALA A 43 -12.54 -3.53 -4.38
C ALA A 43 -11.05 -3.22 -4.28
N ILE A 44 -10.67 -1.93 -4.23
CA ILE A 44 -9.29 -1.46 -4.09
C ILE A 44 -9.18 -0.59 -2.84
N GLY A 45 -8.17 -0.80 -2.03
CA GLY A 45 -7.94 -0.03 -0.82
C GLY A 45 -6.77 -0.57 0.00
N THR A 46 -6.64 -0.09 1.23
CA THR A 46 -5.59 -0.57 2.14
C THR A 46 -5.98 -1.84 2.90
N ASP A 47 -7.28 -2.06 3.11
CA ASP A 47 -7.84 -3.27 3.71
C ASP A 47 -9.18 -3.64 3.05
N PRO A 48 -9.18 -3.87 1.70
CA PRO A 48 -10.41 -4.06 0.95
C PRO A 48 -11.00 -5.45 1.19
N VAL A 49 -12.33 -5.51 1.25
CA VAL A 49 -13.10 -6.75 1.23
C VAL A 49 -14.16 -6.63 0.14
N ALA A 50 -13.95 -7.32 -0.97
CA ALA A 50 -14.86 -7.24 -2.11
C ALA A 50 -16.23 -7.84 -1.78
N THR A 51 -17.26 -7.21 -2.30
CA THR A 51 -18.66 -7.64 -2.24
C THR A 51 -19.27 -7.66 -3.65
N THR A 52 -20.41 -8.29 -3.82
CA THR A 52 -21.12 -8.33 -5.10
C THR A 52 -21.73 -7.00 -5.55
N THR A 53 -21.54 -5.95 -4.77
CA THR A 53 -21.95 -4.57 -5.11
C THR A 53 -20.80 -3.68 -5.55
N ASP A 54 -19.55 -4.20 -5.53
CA ASP A 54 -18.37 -3.48 -5.96
C ASP A 54 -18.23 -3.47 -7.50
N PHE A 55 -17.12 -2.92 -8.00
CA PHE A 55 -16.92 -2.76 -9.44
C PHE A 55 -16.83 -4.10 -10.15
N LEU A 56 -17.65 -4.30 -11.18
CA LEU A 56 -17.67 -5.52 -11.98
C LEU A 56 -16.60 -5.47 -13.09
N VAL A 57 -15.77 -6.49 -13.13
CA VAL A 57 -14.83 -6.79 -14.22
C VAL A 57 -15.34 -8.04 -14.94
N SER A 58 -15.77 -7.88 -16.20
CA SER A 58 -16.26 -9.00 -17.01
C SER A 58 -15.13 -9.95 -17.40
N SER A 59 -15.45 -11.24 -17.47
CA SER A 59 -14.48 -12.28 -17.82
C SER A 59 -13.94 -12.08 -19.25
N GLY A 60 -12.61 -12.04 -19.37
CA GLY A 60 -11.90 -11.83 -20.62
C GLY A 60 -11.73 -10.37 -21.02
N GLU A 61 -12.38 -9.43 -20.36
CA GLU A 61 -12.25 -8.00 -20.65
C GLU A 61 -11.29 -7.30 -19.67
N PRO A 62 -10.26 -6.61 -20.18
CA PRO A 62 -9.34 -5.89 -19.32
C PRO A 62 -9.92 -4.55 -18.89
N GLU A 63 -9.90 -4.30 -17.59
CA GLU A 63 -10.27 -3.02 -17.01
C GLU A 63 -9.05 -2.29 -16.44
N SER A 64 -9.09 -0.96 -16.49
CA SER A 64 -8.05 -0.09 -15.89
C SER A 64 -8.65 0.74 -14.78
N LEU A 65 -8.24 0.44 -13.55
CA LEU A 65 -8.75 1.09 -12.35
C LEU A 65 -7.68 1.96 -11.71
N ALA A 66 -8.07 3.11 -11.17
CA ALA A 66 -7.19 3.98 -10.42
C ALA A 66 -6.93 3.43 -9.01
N MET A 67 -5.68 3.62 -8.55
CA MET A 67 -5.25 3.30 -7.20
C MET A 67 -4.75 4.58 -6.53
N LEU A 68 -5.16 4.82 -5.28
CA LEU A 68 -4.71 5.99 -4.54
C LEU A 68 -3.23 5.84 -4.18
N LYS A 69 -2.38 6.71 -4.74
CA LYS A 69 -0.96 6.74 -4.43
C LYS A 69 -0.68 7.83 -3.41
N MET A 70 -0.36 7.43 -2.18
CA MET A 70 0.13 8.34 -1.15
C MET A 70 1.49 7.88 -0.67
N SER A 71 2.39 8.84 -0.47
CA SER A 71 3.71 8.60 0.12
C SER A 71 4.16 9.81 0.91
N GLN A 72 4.97 9.56 1.94
CA GLN A 72 5.58 10.60 2.75
C GLN A 72 6.97 10.18 3.18
N ARG A 73 7.93 11.10 3.07
CA ARG A 73 9.26 10.90 3.64
C ARG A 73 9.17 10.79 5.16
N VAL A 74 9.95 9.89 5.75
CA VAL A 74 10.09 9.71 7.19
C VAL A 74 11.47 10.21 7.61
N ILE A 75 11.54 11.06 8.62
CA ILE A 75 12.79 11.59 9.18
C ILE A 75 13.09 11.09 10.58
N GLY A 76 12.12 10.50 11.26
CA GLY A 76 12.26 9.95 12.60
C GLY A 76 11.44 8.69 12.79
N ILE A 77 11.99 7.71 13.50
CA ILE A 77 11.30 6.51 13.96
C ILE A 77 11.55 6.34 15.44
N THR A 78 10.49 6.36 16.24
CA THR A 78 10.57 6.00 17.66
C THR A 78 10.10 4.56 17.80
N THR A 79 11.02 3.71 18.26
CA THR A 79 10.77 2.27 18.45
C THR A 79 9.96 1.99 19.71
N GLY A 80 9.17 0.92 19.69
CA GLY A 80 8.34 0.49 20.81
C GLY A 80 7.45 -0.69 20.44
N THR A 81 6.55 -1.06 21.34
CA THR A 81 5.48 -2.06 21.04
C THR A 81 4.51 -1.55 19.97
N THR A 82 4.42 -0.25 19.81
CA THR A 82 3.90 0.47 18.63
C THR A 82 5.00 1.42 18.16
N THR A 83 5.04 1.70 16.87
CA THR A 83 6.08 2.53 16.24
C THR A 83 5.53 3.90 15.89
N VAL A 84 6.27 4.96 16.24
CA VAL A 84 5.93 6.32 15.84
C VAL A 84 6.83 6.74 14.68
N LEU A 85 6.21 7.22 13.59
CA LEU A 85 6.86 7.71 12.38
C LEU A 85 6.64 9.22 12.26
N GLU A 86 7.72 9.95 11.97
CA GLU A 86 7.74 11.41 11.94
C GLU A 86 7.97 11.92 10.52
N ALA A 87 7.11 12.86 10.08
CA ALA A 87 7.29 13.59 8.84
C ALA A 87 8.30 14.73 8.98
N PRO A 88 8.92 15.20 7.88
CA PRO A 88 9.68 16.45 7.91
C PRO A 88 8.84 17.61 8.43
N GLU A 89 9.48 18.49 9.20
CA GLU A 89 8.85 19.70 9.74
C GLU A 89 8.13 20.50 8.62
N GLY A 90 6.95 21.02 8.91
CA GLY A 90 6.11 21.73 7.96
C GLY A 90 5.39 20.85 6.94
N THR A 91 5.58 19.53 6.96
CA THR A 91 4.90 18.60 6.04
C THR A 91 3.84 17.77 6.74
N GLN A 92 2.75 17.48 6.01
CA GLN A 92 1.64 16.69 6.54
C GLN A 92 1.83 15.20 6.27
N MET A 93 1.44 14.37 7.22
CA MET A 93 1.26 12.94 7.01
C MET A 93 -0.08 12.70 6.30
N PRO A 94 -0.08 12.22 5.04
CA PRO A 94 -1.32 12.10 4.25
C PRO A 94 -2.17 10.88 4.64
N PHE A 95 -1.69 10.07 5.59
CA PHE A 95 -2.36 8.85 6.04
C PHE A 95 -3.39 9.14 7.13
N ASN A 96 -4.48 8.38 7.12
CA ASN A 96 -5.58 8.45 8.09
C ASN A 96 -5.55 7.25 9.04
N LEU A 97 -6.29 7.36 10.14
CA LEU A 97 -6.52 6.22 11.03
C LEU A 97 -7.21 5.08 10.26
N GLY A 98 -6.66 3.88 10.40
CA GLY A 98 -7.15 2.69 9.71
C GLY A 98 -6.41 2.36 8.41
N ASP A 99 -5.75 3.34 7.77
CA ASP A 99 -4.92 3.07 6.60
C ASP A 99 -3.81 2.08 6.93
N ARG A 100 -3.43 1.26 5.95
CA ARG A 100 -2.23 0.42 6.06
C ARG A 100 -1.08 1.03 5.28
N VAL A 101 0.11 0.93 5.84
CA VAL A 101 1.32 1.56 5.29
C VAL A 101 2.50 0.60 5.29
N THR A 102 3.41 0.82 4.35
CA THR A 102 4.67 0.09 4.22
C THR A 102 5.83 1.08 4.14
N LEU A 103 6.85 0.86 4.94
CA LEU A 103 8.09 1.64 4.89
C LEU A 103 9.03 1.04 3.83
N ASP A 104 9.52 1.88 2.94
CA ASP A 104 10.68 1.59 2.07
C ASP A 104 11.85 2.42 2.59
N TYR A 105 12.85 1.76 3.11
CA TYR A 105 14.02 2.40 3.72
C TYR A 105 15.29 1.82 3.11
N GLU A 106 16.04 2.69 2.44
CA GLU A 106 17.36 2.40 1.90
C GLU A 106 18.39 3.21 2.68
N GLY A 107 19.01 2.62 3.68
CA GLY A 107 20.01 3.26 4.53
C GLY A 107 21.19 2.34 4.82
N ASP A 108 21.40 1.98 6.07
CA ASP A 108 22.45 1.06 6.48
C ASP A 108 21.94 -0.39 6.42
N SER A 109 22.57 -1.21 5.60
CA SER A 109 22.13 -2.55 5.17
C SER A 109 21.75 -3.52 6.29
N THR A 110 22.23 -3.32 7.51
CA THR A 110 21.93 -4.21 8.65
C THR A 110 20.61 -3.84 9.34
N ASN A 111 20.18 -2.58 9.24
CA ASN A 111 19.01 -2.06 9.94
C ASN A 111 17.80 -1.86 9.03
N ASP A 112 18.04 -1.69 7.74
CA ASP A 112 17.00 -1.48 6.73
C ASP A 112 16.03 -2.64 6.69
N SER A 113 16.53 -3.87 6.73
CA SER A 113 15.71 -5.08 6.71
C SER A 113 14.80 -5.19 7.94
N ASN A 114 15.22 -4.69 9.10
CA ASN A 114 14.41 -4.76 10.32
C ASN A 114 13.22 -3.79 10.26
N TYR A 115 13.47 -2.52 9.93
CA TYR A 115 12.39 -1.54 9.84
C TYR A 115 11.44 -1.82 8.67
N THR A 116 11.96 -2.13 7.48
CA THR A 116 11.15 -2.45 6.31
C THR A 116 10.34 -3.74 6.49
N THR A 117 10.87 -4.73 7.20
CA THR A 117 10.15 -5.97 7.49
C THR A 117 9.05 -5.76 8.53
N LEU A 118 9.34 -5.00 9.60
CA LEU A 118 8.39 -4.79 10.69
C LEU A 118 7.31 -3.76 10.37
N ILE A 119 7.64 -2.74 9.54
CA ILE A 119 6.69 -1.71 9.10
C ILE A 119 6.26 -2.05 7.65
N ASN A 120 5.72 -3.23 7.49
CA ASN A 120 5.20 -3.72 6.22
C ASN A 120 3.72 -4.06 6.35
N ASP A 121 2.88 -3.37 5.57
CA ASP A 121 1.42 -3.53 5.61
C ASP A 121 0.83 -3.37 7.02
N THR A 122 1.36 -2.42 7.78
CA THR A 122 0.96 -2.17 9.16
C THR A 122 -0.10 -1.08 9.24
N LYS A 123 -1.01 -1.18 10.22
CA LYS A 123 -2.15 -0.27 10.37
C LYS A 123 -1.76 1.00 11.12
N VAL A 124 -2.24 2.14 10.63
CA VAL A 124 -2.16 3.43 11.33
C VAL A 124 -3.22 3.47 12.42
N ILE A 125 -2.78 3.61 13.68
CA ILE A 125 -3.62 3.59 14.88
C ILE A 125 -3.64 4.92 15.62
N GLY A 126 -2.75 5.85 15.25
CA GLY A 126 -2.69 7.19 15.85
C GLY A 126 -2.16 8.23 14.88
N LYS A 127 -2.59 9.46 15.05
CA LYS A 127 -2.05 10.64 14.36
C LYS A 127 -1.97 11.77 15.36
N SER A 128 -0.84 12.46 15.39
CA SER A 128 -0.61 13.61 16.26
C SER A 128 0.07 14.73 15.50
N ARG A 129 -0.17 15.95 15.98
CA ARG A 129 0.47 17.17 15.49
C ARG A 129 0.97 17.96 16.71
N SER A 130 2.21 18.39 16.66
CA SER A 130 2.84 19.24 17.67
C SER A 130 3.42 20.48 17.03
N ALA A 131 3.73 21.49 17.84
CA ALA A 131 4.54 22.61 17.38
C ALA A 131 5.97 22.14 17.12
N GLY A 132 6.51 22.46 15.95
CA GLY A 132 7.89 22.23 15.58
C GLY A 132 8.81 23.35 16.04
N VAL A 133 10.09 23.17 15.76
CA VAL A 133 11.11 24.19 16.04
C VAL A 133 11.00 25.29 14.99
N GLY A 134 10.95 26.55 15.40
CA GLY A 134 10.88 27.69 14.47
C GLY A 134 9.47 28.12 14.07
N GLY A 135 8.41 27.53 14.64
CA GLY A 135 7.03 27.95 14.40
C GLY A 135 6.27 27.12 13.38
N ASP A 136 6.93 26.18 12.73
CA ASP A 136 6.29 25.16 11.91
C ASP A 136 5.62 24.08 12.77
N PHE A 137 5.09 23.04 12.14
CA PHE A 137 4.47 21.93 12.86
C PHE A 137 5.16 20.61 12.52
N GLU A 138 5.09 19.67 13.46
CA GLU A 138 5.50 18.28 13.26
C GLU A 138 4.27 17.38 13.22
N GLU A 139 4.13 16.58 12.19
CA GLU A 139 3.12 15.51 12.16
C GLU A 139 3.77 14.13 12.32
N LYS A 140 3.13 13.34 13.17
CA LYS A 140 3.55 11.96 13.48
C LYS A 140 2.36 11.03 13.34
N ILE A 141 2.63 9.81 12.89
CA ILE A 141 1.66 8.72 12.95
C ILE A 141 2.20 7.60 13.83
N THR A 142 1.29 6.90 14.48
CA THR A 142 1.58 5.67 15.23
C THR A 142 1.04 4.49 14.44
N VAL A 143 1.86 3.46 14.26
CA VAL A 143 1.49 2.22 13.57
C VAL A 143 1.58 1.02 14.51
N GLU A 144 0.83 -0.04 14.20
CA GLU A 144 0.78 -1.27 15.02
C GLU A 144 2.09 -2.09 15.01
N ALA A 145 3.08 -1.70 14.21
CA ALA A 145 4.36 -2.39 14.13
C ALA A 145 5.09 -2.38 15.48
N ASN A 146 5.51 -3.57 15.93
CA ASN A 146 6.36 -3.70 17.12
C ASN A 146 7.83 -3.67 16.72
N THR A 147 8.51 -2.57 17.00
CA THR A 147 9.94 -2.36 16.74
C THR A 147 10.78 -2.32 18.01
N ALA A 148 10.24 -2.72 19.18
CA ALA A 148 10.94 -2.68 20.47
C ALA A 148 12.24 -3.52 20.48
N GLY A 149 12.32 -4.57 19.63
CA GLY A 149 13.51 -5.42 19.49
C GLY A 149 14.58 -4.87 18.53
N VAL A 150 14.33 -3.74 17.86
CA VAL A 150 15.31 -3.12 16.97
C VAL A 150 16.34 -2.37 17.79
N SER A 151 17.56 -2.90 17.85
CA SER A 151 18.64 -2.37 18.70
C SER A 151 19.34 -1.15 18.12
N THR A 152 19.22 -0.91 16.83
CA THR A 152 19.90 0.21 16.16
C THR A 152 18.93 1.34 15.90
N ALA A 153 19.34 2.55 16.31
CA ALA A 153 18.55 3.75 16.10
C ALA A 153 18.38 4.04 14.59
N PHE A 154 17.18 4.49 14.22
CA PHE A 154 16.92 4.99 12.88
C PHE A 154 17.82 6.21 12.59
N THR A 155 18.50 6.19 11.46
CA THR A 155 19.33 7.31 11.01
C THR A 155 18.66 7.98 9.82
N PRO A 156 18.26 9.25 9.90
CA PRO A 156 17.51 9.94 8.82
C PRO A 156 18.36 10.27 7.58
N THR A 157 19.59 9.78 7.48
CA THR A 157 20.51 10.00 6.35
C THR A 157 20.15 9.17 5.11
N GLY A 158 19.30 8.15 5.26
CA GLY A 158 18.81 7.32 4.15
C GLY A 158 17.50 7.82 3.56
N ASN A 159 17.09 7.24 2.43
CA ASN A 159 15.80 7.46 1.83
C ASN A 159 14.75 6.57 2.51
N ALA A 160 14.12 7.09 3.56
CA ALA A 160 12.98 6.43 4.18
C ALA A 160 11.69 7.04 3.65
N THR A 161 10.89 6.25 2.96
CA THR A 161 9.61 6.67 2.41
C THR A 161 8.51 5.72 2.84
N LEU A 162 7.47 6.28 3.44
CA LEU A 162 6.27 5.55 3.82
C LEU A 162 5.27 5.62 2.66
N PHE A 163 4.74 4.48 2.27
CA PHE A 163 3.75 4.34 1.19
C PHE A 163 2.45 3.78 1.73
N MET A 164 1.33 4.15 1.11
CA MET A 164 0.06 3.48 1.32
C MET A 164 0.11 2.05 0.78
N SER A 165 -0.24 1.06 1.60
CA SER A 165 -0.28 -0.36 1.24
C SER A 165 -1.57 -0.69 0.51
N ASN A 166 -1.62 -0.41 -0.79
CA ASN A 166 -2.80 -0.72 -1.59
C ASN A 166 -2.87 -2.19 -1.94
N LYS A 167 -4.07 -2.75 -1.85
CA LYS A 167 -4.43 -4.12 -2.20
C LYS A 167 -5.67 -4.14 -3.07
N VAL A 168 -5.87 -5.26 -3.75
CA VAL A 168 -7.08 -5.55 -4.51
C VAL A 168 -7.75 -6.77 -3.86
N SER A 169 -9.03 -6.64 -3.55
CA SER A 169 -9.88 -7.76 -3.13
C SER A 169 -10.83 -8.12 -4.27
N VAL A 170 -11.07 -9.40 -4.48
CA VAL A 170 -11.94 -9.91 -5.53
C VAL A 170 -12.88 -10.98 -4.99
N ILE A 171 -14.09 -11.05 -5.56
CA ILE A 171 -15.07 -12.09 -5.28
C ILE A 171 -15.85 -12.40 -6.55
N SER A 172 -16.27 -13.66 -6.72
CA SER A 172 -17.23 -14.08 -7.74
C SER A 172 -18.15 -15.16 -7.23
N PRO A 173 -19.45 -14.94 -7.21
CA PRO A 173 -20.41 -15.98 -6.83
C PRO A 173 -20.48 -17.16 -7.81
N ASN A 174 -20.02 -16.96 -9.05
CA ASN A 174 -20.11 -17.93 -10.15
C ASN A 174 -18.73 -18.49 -10.56
N SER A 175 -17.71 -18.38 -9.69
CA SER A 175 -16.36 -18.88 -9.97
C SER A 175 -16.29 -20.40 -9.87
N ASP A 176 -15.36 -20.97 -10.63
CA ASP A 176 -14.90 -22.35 -10.49
C ASP A 176 -13.43 -22.40 -10.03
N ALA A 177 -12.89 -23.59 -9.84
CA ALA A 177 -11.52 -23.78 -9.33
C ALA A 177 -10.42 -23.27 -10.29
N SER A 178 -10.74 -22.96 -11.55
CA SER A 178 -9.81 -22.42 -12.55
C SER A 178 -9.92 -20.91 -12.72
N SER A 179 -10.91 -20.28 -12.09
CA SER A 179 -11.16 -18.84 -12.21
C SER A 179 -10.10 -18.03 -11.46
N VAL A 180 -9.52 -17.04 -12.13
CA VAL A 180 -8.45 -16.19 -11.58
C VAL A 180 -8.61 -14.74 -12.01
N VAL A 181 -8.07 -13.83 -11.20
CA VAL A 181 -7.91 -12.42 -11.58
C VAL A 181 -6.42 -12.09 -11.69
N GLN A 182 -6.04 -11.58 -12.85
CA GLN A 182 -4.69 -11.07 -13.12
C GLN A 182 -4.66 -9.57 -12.89
N ILE A 183 -3.70 -9.11 -12.06
CA ILE A 183 -3.58 -7.70 -11.68
C ILE A 183 -2.17 -7.23 -11.99
N GLN A 184 -2.03 -6.13 -12.73
CA GLN A 184 -0.75 -5.56 -13.12
C GLN A 184 -0.77 -4.04 -12.96
N GLN A 185 0.24 -3.49 -12.29
CA GLN A 185 0.46 -2.04 -12.35
C GLN A 185 0.89 -1.64 -13.76
N VAL A 186 0.29 -0.59 -14.31
CA VAL A 186 0.57 -0.10 -15.65
C VAL A 186 0.74 1.41 -15.66
N GLN A 187 1.66 1.89 -16.50
CA GLN A 187 1.72 3.31 -16.87
C GLN A 187 1.00 3.49 -18.19
N THR A 188 0.09 4.47 -18.23
CA THR A 188 -0.45 4.94 -19.50
C THR A 188 0.64 5.76 -20.17
N THR A 189 1.18 5.27 -21.28
CA THR A 189 2.07 6.08 -22.11
C THR A 189 1.21 7.18 -22.73
N GLY A 190 1.53 8.42 -22.37
CA GLY A 190 0.72 9.55 -22.72
C GLY A 190 0.49 9.68 -24.22
N SER A 191 -0.68 10.18 -24.57
CA SER A 191 -0.81 10.98 -25.77
C SER A 191 0.08 12.20 -25.62
N ALA A 192 1.03 12.34 -26.51
CA ALA A 192 1.70 13.61 -26.76
C ALA A 192 0.67 14.68 -27.10
#